data_c0c1db71c8beaff746cf6cf6d9281fd8
#
_entry.id   c0c1db71c8beaff746cf6cf6d9281fd8
#
_cell.length_a   1.000
_cell.length_b   1.000
_cell.length_c   1.000
_cell.angle_alpha   90.00
_cell.angle_beta   90.00
_cell.angle_gamma   90.00
#
_symmetry.space_group_name_H-M   'P 1'
#
loop_
_entity.id
_entity.type
_entity.pdbx_description
1 polymer ?
#
loop_
_entity_poly.entity_id
_entity_poly.type
_entity_poly.pdbx_seq_one_letter_code
_entity_poly.pdbx_strand_id
1 'polypeptide(L)' 'MKLKVFYDRENKEKTIELGNNATIKDLLKKMEINPVTVIVSKNNDVVLEDEKLKDKDDIKIISVISGG' A
#
# COMPACT_ATOMS: atom_id res chain seq x y z
N MET A 1 -3.24 13.73 -2.65
CA MET A 1 -4.16 12.68 -3.15
C MET A 1 -4.56 11.75 -2.02
N LYS A 2 -5.75 11.21 -2.12
CA LYS A 2 -6.29 10.29 -1.12
C LYS A 2 -6.38 8.91 -1.73
N LEU A 3 -5.95 7.91 -0.95
CA LEU A 3 -5.91 6.52 -1.38
C LEU A 3 -6.73 5.67 -0.41
N LYS A 4 -7.38 4.67 -0.96
CA LYS A 4 -8.09 3.70 -0.15
C LYS A 4 -7.14 2.51 0.03
N VAL A 5 -6.77 2.20 1.26
CA VAL A 5 -5.76 1.19 1.56
C VAL A 5 -6.32 0.16 2.52
N PHE A 6 -6.31 -1.09 2.08
CA PHE A 6 -6.67 -2.21 2.93
C PHE A 6 -5.39 -2.95 3.34
N TYR A 7 -5.20 -3.14 4.63
CA TYR A 7 -4.05 -3.88 5.16
C TYR A 7 -4.57 -5.14 5.85
N ASP A 8 -4.20 -6.29 5.32
CA ASP A 8 -4.76 -7.57 5.79
C ASP A 8 -4.41 -7.88 7.25
N ARG A 9 -3.23 -7.48 7.72
CA ARG A 9 -2.85 -7.71 9.12
C ARG A 9 -3.78 -7.01 10.10
N GLU A 10 -4.26 -5.84 9.72
CA GLU A 10 -5.19 -5.08 10.55
C GLU A 10 -6.63 -5.38 10.23
N ASN A 11 -6.86 -6.04 9.09
CA ASN A 11 -8.20 -6.31 8.58
C ASN A 11 -9.05 -5.04 8.56
N LYS A 12 -8.44 -3.95 8.15
CA LYS A 12 -9.10 -2.64 8.11
C LYS A 12 -8.75 -1.90 6.85
N GLU A 13 -9.72 -1.14 6.38
CA GLU A 13 -9.53 -0.22 5.26
C GLU A 13 -9.32 1.18 5.83
N LYS A 14 -8.32 1.87 5.32
CA LYS A 14 -8.00 3.23 5.76
C LYS A 14 -7.92 4.15 4.56
N THR A 15 -8.16 5.42 4.78
CA THR A 15 -7.87 6.44 3.79
C THR A 15 -6.53 7.07 4.15
N ILE A 16 -5.59 7.02 3.23
CA ILE A 16 -4.25 7.58 3.44
C ILE A 16 -4.05 8.73 2.47
N GLU A 17 -3.55 9.84 2.96
CA GLU A 17 -3.29 11.00 2.13
C GLU A 17 -1.79 11.12 1.89
N LEU A 18 -1.41 11.28 0.63
CA LEU A 18 -0.02 11.45 0.20
C LEU A 18 0.07 12.58 -0.79
N GLY A 19 1.28 13.10 -0.95
CA GLY A 19 1.55 14.12 -1.95
C GLY A 19 1.48 13.56 -3.37
N ASN A 20 1.44 14.44 -4.35
CA ASN A 20 1.48 14.04 -5.75
C ASN A 20 2.81 13.35 -6.05
N ASN A 21 2.80 12.45 -6.99
CA ASN A 21 3.99 11.68 -7.39
C ASN A 21 4.49 10.68 -6.34
N ALA A 22 3.68 10.39 -5.33
CA ALA A 22 4.04 9.36 -4.36
C ALA A 22 4.00 7.98 -5.01
N THR A 23 4.82 7.07 -4.48
CA THR A 23 4.90 5.70 -4.96
C THR A 23 4.41 4.75 -3.87
N ILE A 24 4.30 3.47 -4.22
CA ILE A 24 3.97 2.43 -3.24
C ILE A 24 4.98 2.46 -2.09
N LYS A 25 6.25 2.65 -2.40
CA LYS A 25 7.29 2.75 -1.37
C LYS A 25 6.99 3.86 -0.38
N ASP A 26 6.57 5.03 -0.88
CA ASP A 26 6.21 6.15 -0.01
C ASP A 26 5.03 5.80 0.88
N LEU A 27 4.05 5.09 0.33
CA LEU A 27 2.89 4.65 1.09
C LEU A 27 3.29 3.70 2.22
N LEU A 28 4.10 2.70 1.90
CA LEU A 28 4.54 1.73 2.90
C LEU A 28 5.38 2.40 3.98
N LYS A 29 6.20 3.35 3.59
CA LYS A 29 7.02 4.10 4.54
C LYS A 29 6.14 4.91 5.49
N LYS A 30 5.10 5.55 4.97
CA LYS A 30 4.16 6.30 5.81
C LYS A 30 3.44 5.40 6.79
N MET A 31 3.13 4.18 6.38
CA MET A 31 2.43 3.22 7.23
C MET A 31 3.40 2.41 8.11
N GLU A 32 4.70 2.67 7.98
CA GLU A 32 5.74 1.96 8.74
C GLU A 32 5.74 0.47 8.45
N ILE A 33 5.53 0.12 7.19
CA ILE A 33 5.51 -1.27 6.75
C ILE A 33 6.77 -1.56 5.94
N ASN A 34 7.45 -2.67 6.28
CA ASN A 34 8.64 -3.10 5.54
C ASN A 34 8.18 -3.69 4.20
N PRO A 35 8.59 -3.12 3.06
CA PRO A 35 8.14 -3.60 1.75
C PRO A 35 8.52 -5.06 1.46
N VAL A 36 9.54 -5.59 2.13
CA VAL A 36 9.97 -6.98 1.92
C VAL A 36 8.94 -7.97 2.47
N THR A 37 8.10 -7.53 3.39
CA THR A 37 7.18 -8.42 4.10
C THR A 37 5.78 -8.45 3.49
N VAL A 38 5.54 -7.70 2.42
CA VAL A 38 4.19 -7.58 1.88
C VAL A 38 4.19 -7.64 0.36
N ILE A 39 3.03 -8.00 -0.18
CA ILE A 39 2.73 -7.84 -1.59
C ILE A 39 1.65 -6.76 -1.67
N VAL A 40 1.80 -5.85 -2.61
CA VAL A 40 0.87 -4.75 -2.78
C VAL A 40 0.18 -4.86 -4.12
N SER A 41 -1.14 -4.67 -4.13
CA SER A 41 -1.89 -4.56 -5.37
C SER A 41 -2.48 -3.16 -5.48
N LYS A 42 -2.58 -2.68 -6.70
CA LYS A 42 -3.19 -1.40 -7.02
C LYS A 42 -4.29 -1.66 -8.05
N ASN A 43 -5.52 -1.37 -7.68
CA ASN A 43 -6.69 -1.61 -8.55
C ASN A 43 -6.71 -3.05 -9.07
N ASN A 44 -6.42 -4.01 -8.19
CA ASN A 44 -6.40 -5.45 -8.44
C ASN A 44 -5.21 -5.96 -9.24
N ASP A 45 -4.21 -5.13 -9.49
CA ASP A 45 -2.98 -5.57 -10.16
C ASP A 45 -1.82 -5.52 -9.17
N VAL A 46 -1.06 -6.60 -9.10
CA VAL A 46 0.15 -6.62 -8.26
C VAL A 46 1.17 -5.64 -8.84
N VAL A 47 1.71 -4.79 -7.97
CA VAL A 47 2.66 -3.76 -8.39
C VAL A 47 3.90 -3.80 -7.50
N LEU A 48 4.98 -3.23 -8.01
CA LEU A 48 6.22 -3.11 -7.26
C LEU A 48 6.27 -1.81 -6.49
N GLU A 49 7.25 -1.68 -5.60
CA GLU A 49 7.32 -0.52 -4.71
C GLU A 49 7.60 0.79 -5.42
N ASP A 50 8.10 0.75 -6.64
CA ASP A 50 8.36 1.97 -7.42
C ASP A 50 7.14 2.42 -8.24
N GLU A 51 6.05 1.69 -8.17
CA GLU A 51 4.82 2.05 -8.89
C GLU A 51 4.27 3.36 -8.36
N LYS A 52 3.93 4.27 -9.27
CA LYS A 52 3.36 5.56 -8.88
C LYS A 52 1.87 5.43 -8.56
N LEU A 53 1.45 6.22 -7.58
CA LEU A 53 0.07 6.23 -7.13
C LEU A 53 -0.69 7.39 -7.74
N LYS A 54 -2.00 7.21 -7.85
CA LYS A 54 -2.93 8.23 -8.33
C LYS A 54 -4.03 8.42 -7.32
N ASP A 55 -4.66 9.59 -7.38
CA ASP A 55 -5.78 9.88 -6.50
C ASP A 55 -6.85 8.80 -6.65
N LYS A 56 -7.42 8.39 -5.53
CA LYS A 56 -8.51 7.40 -5.47
C LYS A 56 -8.11 5.97 -5.84
N ASP A 57 -6.81 5.68 -5.93
CA ASP A 57 -6.37 4.32 -6.15
C ASP A 57 -6.82 3.41 -5.01
N ASP A 58 -7.17 2.18 -5.37
CA ASP A 58 -7.57 1.15 -4.42
C ASP A 58 -6.38 0.23 -4.18
N ILE A 59 -5.79 0.34 -2.99
CA ILE A 59 -4.57 -0.36 -2.64
C ILE A 59 -4.87 -1.47 -1.64
N LYS A 60 -4.31 -2.64 -1.88
CA LYS A 60 -4.38 -3.74 -0.91
C LYS A 60 -2.96 -4.16 -0.56
N ILE A 61 -2.70 -4.28 0.72
CA ILE A 61 -1.40 -4.70 1.24
C ILE A 61 -1.60 -6.04 1.92
N ILE A 62 -0.90 -7.05 1.43
CA ILE A 62 -1.07 -8.43 1.90
C ILE A 62 0.25 -8.91 2.49
N SER A 63 0.22 -9.33 3.75
CA SER A 63 1.39 -9.86 4.42
C SER A 63 1.74 -11.24 3.87
N VAL A 64 3.00 -11.42 3.50
CA VAL A 64 3.48 -12.69 2.94
C VAL A 64 4.41 -13.43 3.87
N ILE A 65 4.81 -12.80 4.97
CA ILE A 65 5.66 -13.41 5.97
C ILE A 65 4.82 -13.66 7.20
N SER A 66 4.63 -14.93 7.53
CA SER A 66 3.88 -15.29 8.72
C SER A 66 4.74 -15.05 9.95
N GLY A 67 4.24 -14.26 10.83
CA GLY A 67 4.63 -14.05 12.20
C GLY A 67 6.05 -14.35 12.64
N GLY A 68 6.88 -14.37 11.73
CA GLY A 68 8.28 -14.75 12.06
C GLY A 68 8.81 -13.88 13.12
#